data_ad47b9e208d7a81891713b61a04ff683
#
_entry.id   ad47b9e208d7a81891713b61a04ff683
#
_cell.length_a   1.000
_cell.length_b   1.000
_cell.length_c   1.000
_cell.angle_alpha   90.00
_cell.angle_beta   90.00
_cell.angle_gamma   90.00
#
_symmetry.space_group_name_H-M   'P 1'
#
loop_
_entity.id
_entity.type
_entity.pdbx_description
1 polymer ?
#
loop_
_entity_poly.entity_id
_entity_poly.type
_entity_poly.pdbx_seq_one_letter_code
_entity_poly.pdbx_strand_id
1 'polypeptide(L)'
;MDYIESRSILNGVQDVSSLGRTRVLLNLADMTERGLRGESITREEALEILRSSDDELMSIIAAAGKVRRHFFDNRVRLNYLVNLKSGLCPEDCSYCSQRLGSRAEITKYSWADPQKVHDAVEAGIAGGARRVCMVASGHGPSRRDVERVNGMVRSLKADHPDVEVCVCLGFVDDEKAASIKEAGADAYNHNANTARSHYGKICSTHSYEDRMDTVEVLKRNGLSPCSGVIAGMGETDEEFVDVIFDLRKHGVDSVPVNFLLPFEGTPLAGGAQHITPQWCLKRLAMVRF
;
A
#
# COMPACT_ATOMS: atom_id res chain seq x y z
N MET A 1 5.32 -59.75 -24.03
CA MET A 1 4.45 -59.89 -25.20
C MET A 1 3.08 -59.55 -24.69
N ASP A 2 2.67 -58.32 -24.91
CA ASP A 2 1.41 -57.93 -25.49
C ASP A 2 1.31 -56.40 -25.45
N TYR A 3 1.36 -55.85 -26.63
CA TYR A 3 1.09 -54.46 -26.94
C TYR A 3 -0.39 -54.18 -26.73
N ILE A 4 -0.75 -53.22 -25.81
CA ILE A 4 -2.10 -52.68 -25.76
C ILE A 4 -2.10 -51.36 -26.51
N GLU A 5 -2.94 -51.37 -27.55
CA GLU A 5 -3.21 -50.27 -28.47
C GLU A 5 -3.73 -49.00 -27.80
N SER A 6 -3.05 -47.91 -28.07
CA SER A 6 -3.55 -46.57 -27.87
C SER A 6 -4.54 -46.18 -28.97
N ARG A 7 -5.84 -46.14 -28.67
CA ARG A 7 -6.84 -45.45 -29.52
C ARG A 7 -7.90 -44.73 -28.68
N SER A 8 -8.07 -43.45 -29.08
CA SER A 8 -9.23 -42.59 -28.84
C SER A 8 -9.42 -41.99 -27.45
N ILE A 9 -8.71 -40.88 -27.16
CA ILE A 9 -9.27 -39.76 -26.44
C ILE A 9 -8.99 -38.45 -27.22
N LEU A 10 -9.69 -38.29 -28.32
CA LEU A 10 -9.82 -37.04 -29.06
C LEU A 10 -11.27 -36.85 -29.44
N ASN A 11 -12.13 -36.50 -28.49
CA ASN A 11 -13.44 -35.92 -28.78
C ASN A 11 -13.93 -35.23 -27.49
N GLY A 12 -13.71 -33.94 -27.39
CA GLY A 12 -14.19 -33.10 -26.31
C GLY A 12 -13.66 -31.69 -26.41
N VAL A 13 -13.43 -31.19 -27.63
CA VAL A 13 -13.28 -29.74 -27.84
C VAL A 13 -14.69 -29.18 -27.78
N GLN A 14 -15.11 -28.77 -26.58
CA GLN A 14 -16.27 -27.88 -26.46
C GLN A 14 -15.92 -26.53 -27.05
N ASP A 15 -16.74 -26.12 -28.00
CA ASP A 15 -16.76 -24.84 -28.66
C ASP A 15 -16.71 -23.66 -27.64
N VAL A 16 -15.57 -22.98 -27.52
CA VAL A 16 -15.38 -21.78 -26.72
C VAL A 16 -15.65 -20.53 -27.56
N SER A 17 -16.74 -20.56 -28.33
CA SER A 17 -17.21 -19.41 -29.13
C SER A 17 -18.25 -18.55 -28.42
N SER A 18 -18.04 -18.26 -27.14
CA SER A 18 -18.86 -17.26 -26.45
C SER A 18 -18.08 -16.56 -25.38
N LEU A 19 -17.36 -15.50 -25.76
CA LEU A 19 -17.14 -14.25 -25.03
C LEU A 19 -16.10 -13.42 -25.81
N GLY A 20 -16.62 -12.58 -26.69
CA GLY A 20 -15.83 -11.69 -27.55
C GLY A 20 -15.14 -10.57 -26.74
N ARG A 21 -14.11 -10.94 -25.95
CA ARG A 21 -13.07 -10.02 -25.53
C ARG A 21 -11.78 -10.45 -26.22
N THR A 22 -11.32 -9.63 -27.15
CA THR A 22 -9.98 -9.79 -27.72
C THR A 22 -9.00 -9.71 -26.56
N ARG A 23 -8.42 -10.85 -26.15
CA ARG A 23 -7.38 -10.89 -25.11
C ARG A 23 -6.17 -10.15 -25.67
N VAL A 24 -5.78 -9.06 -25.01
CA VAL A 24 -4.53 -8.37 -25.32
C VAL A 24 -3.41 -9.29 -24.87
N LEU A 25 -2.59 -9.77 -25.83
CA LEU A 25 -1.42 -10.58 -25.48
C LEU A 25 -0.42 -9.68 -24.73
N LEU A 26 -0.02 -10.09 -23.53
CA LEU A 26 0.99 -9.41 -22.76
C LEU A 26 2.34 -9.38 -23.49
N ASN A 27 2.72 -8.23 -23.99
CA ASN A 27 4.06 -8.01 -24.53
C ASN A 27 5.02 -7.59 -23.41
N LEU A 28 5.47 -8.56 -22.61
CA LEU A 28 6.34 -8.31 -21.45
C LEU A 28 7.67 -7.66 -21.84
N ALA A 29 8.16 -7.87 -23.08
CA ALA A 29 9.39 -7.24 -23.56
C ALA A 29 9.18 -5.73 -23.74
N ASP A 30 8.14 -5.31 -24.45
CA ASP A 30 7.80 -3.89 -24.64
C ASP A 30 7.47 -3.20 -23.31
N MET A 31 6.65 -3.84 -22.46
CA MET A 31 6.33 -3.32 -21.14
C MET A 31 7.59 -3.11 -20.28
N THR A 32 8.55 -4.04 -20.34
CA THR A 32 9.83 -3.92 -19.65
C THR A 32 10.63 -2.73 -20.19
N GLU A 33 10.76 -2.60 -21.50
CA GLU A 33 11.50 -1.49 -22.13
C GLU A 33 10.90 -0.13 -21.78
N ARG A 34 9.58 -0.01 -21.82
CA ARG A 34 8.87 1.21 -21.36
C ARG A 34 9.14 1.47 -19.87
N GLY A 35 9.01 0.46 -19.03
CA GLY A 35 9.28 0.57 -17.60
C GLY A 35 10.72 1.02 -17.30
N LEU A 36 11.72 0.55 -18.05
CA LEU A 36 13.12 1.00 -17.93
C LEU A 36 13.30 2.47 -18.30
N ARG A 37 12.44 3.04 -19.15
CA ARG A 37 12.41 4.48 -19.47
C ARG A 37 11.55 5.31 -18.49
N GLY A 38 10.93 4.66 -17.48
CA GLY A 38 10.02 5.31 -16.53
C GLY A 38 8.60 5.54 -17.09
N GLU A 39 8.26 4.91 -18.21
CA GLU A 39 6.93 4.95 -18.81
C GLU A 39 6.05 3.84 -18.19
N SER A 40 4.78 4.15 -17.91
CA SER A 40 3.86 3.14 -17.35
C SER A 40 3.26 2.25 -18.42
N ILE A 41 2.77 1.10 -17.96
CA ILE A 41 1.84 0.27 -18.72
C ILE A 41 0.48 0.95 -18.88
N THR A 42 -0.31 0.46 -19.84
CA THR A 42 -1.71 0.91 -20.02
C THR A 42 -2.63 0.27 -18.98
N ARG A 43 -3.85 0.81 -18.88
CA ARG A 43 -4.89 0.25 -18.00
C ARG A 43 -5.28 -1.18 -18.43
N GLU A 44 -5.34 -1.43 -19.72
CA GLU A 44 -5.64 -2.73 -20.30
C GLU A 44 -4.54 -3.73 -19.99
N GLU A 45 -3.27 -3.37 -20.17
CA GLU A 45 -2.13 -4.21 -19.81
C GLU A 45 -2.10 -4.53 -18.30
N ALA A 46 -2.42 -3.55 -17.46
CA ALA A 46 -2.53 -3.75 -16.01
C ALA A 46 -3.59 -4.80 -15.67
N LEU A 47 -4.76 -4.73 -16.28
CA LEU A 47 -5.84 -5.72 -16.11
C LEU A 47 -5.45 -7.09 -16.62
N GLU A 48 -4.75 -7.19 -17.76
CA GLU A 48 -4.28 -8.47 -18.29
C GLU A 48 -3.23 -9.12 -17.37
N ILE A 49 -2.35 -8.35 -16.72
CA ILE A 49 -1.45 -8.88 -15.68
C ILE A 49 -2.25 -9.51 -14.54
N LEU A 50 -3.25 -8.80 -14.02
CA LEU A 50 -4.04 -9.29 -12.90
C LEU A 50 -4.84 -10.56 -13.23
N ARG A 51 -5.30 -10.68 -14.50
CA ARG A 51 -6.11 -11.79 -15.02
C ARG A 51 -5.30 -12.90 -15.68
N SER A 52 -3.98 -12.74 -15.75
CA SER A 52 -3.09 -13.76 -16.32
C SER A 52 -3.20 -15.10 -15.60
N SER A 53 -2.87 -16.17 -16.28
CA SER A 53 -2.77 -17.50 -15.67
C SER A 53 -1.60 -17.57 -14.67
N ASP A 54 -1.62 -18.54 -13.77
CA ASP A 54 -0.48 -18.75 -12.87
C ASP A 54 0.76 -19.28 -13.60
N ASP A 55 0.59 -19.88 -14.78
CA ASP A 55 1.70 -20.31 -15.64
C ASP A 55 2.52 -19.14 -16.19
N GLU A 56 1.88 -17.97 -16.38
CA GLU A 56 2.53 -16.74 -16.85
C GLU A 56 3.24 -15.98 -15.72
N LEU A 57 2.93 -16.30 -14.46
CA LEU A 57 3.33 -15.52 -13.29
C LEU A 57 4.85 -15.31 -13.20
N MET A 58 5.64 -16.36 -13.39
CA MET A 58 7.10 -16.26 -13.27
C MET A 58 7.71 -15.33 -14.33
N SER A 59 7.16 -15.34 -15.54
CA SER A 59 7.59 -14.45 -16.63
C SER A 59 7.26 -12.98 -16.31
N ILE A 60 6.07 -12.72 -15.76
CA ILE A 60 5.63 -11.39 -15.32
C ILE A 60 6.53 -10.87 -14.19
N ILE A 61 6.80 -11.70 -13.18
CA ILE A 61 7.69 -11.34 -12.06
C ILE A 61 9.12 -11.05 -12.55
N ALA A 62 9.63 -11.86 -13.49
CA ALA A 62 10.96 -11.65 -14.04
C ALA A 62 11.07 -10.31 -14.78
N ALA A 63 10.06 -9.95 -15.56
CA ALA A 63 9.96 -8.70 -16.30
C ALA A 63 9.87 -7.48 -15.34
N ALA A 64 8.92 -7.49 -14.40
CA ALA A 64 8.79 -6.46 -13.37
C ALA A 64 10.06 -6.34 -12.50
N GLY A 65 10.71 -7.47 -12.21
CA GLY A 65 11.97 -7.54 -11.49
C GLY A 65 13.13 -6.85 -12.23
N LYS A 66 13.16 -6.86 -13.57
CA LYS A 66 14.15 -6.10 -14.35
C LYS A 66 13.96 -4.60 -14.16
N VAL A 67 12.72 -4.11 -14.25
CA VAL A 67 12.39 -2.70 -14.00
C VAL A 67 12.81 -2.30 -12.58
N ARG A 68 12.45 -3.10 -11.58
CA ARG A 68 12.83 -2.81 -10.19
C ARG A 68 14.35 -2.72 -10.01
N ARG A 69 15.10 -3.68 -10.54
CA ARG A 69 16.57 -3.71 -10.39
C ARG A 69 17.26 -2.57 -11.12
N HIS A 70 16.69 -2.09 -12.23
CA HIS A 70 17.23 -0.95 -12.94
C HIS A 70 17.28 0.31 -12.06
N PHE A 71 16.23 0.60 -11.29
CA PHE A 71 16.15 1.79 -10.45
C PHE A 71 16.71 1.61 -9.04
N PHE A 72 16.72 0.39 -8.51
CA PHE A 72 16.99 0.14 -7.09
C PHE A 72 18.06 -0.95 -6.85
N ASP A 73 18.66 -1.53 -7.88
CA ASP A 73 19.53 -2.70 -7.78
C ASP A 73 18.86 -3.84 -6.98
N ASN A 74 19.64 -4.54 -6.15
CA ASN A 74 19.14 -5.54 -5.21
C ASN A 74 18.91 -4.96 -3.80
N ARG A 75 18.93 -3.63 -3.66
CA ARG A 75 18.76 -2.99 -2.35
C ARG A 75 17.32 -3.09 -1.86
N VAL A 76 17.15 -3.39 -0.59
CA VAL A 76 15.90 -3.33 0.14
C VAL A 76 16.06 -2.31 1.26
N ARG A 77 15.14 -1.35 1.32
CA ARG A 77 15.10 -0.38 2.41
C ARG A 77 14.20 -0.93 3.51
N LEU A 78 14.72 -1.05 4.72
CA LEU A 78 13.93 -1.41 5.89
C LEU A 78 13.29 -0.16 6.48
N ASN A 79 12.00 -0.23 6.73
CA ASN A 79 11.24 0.79 7.44
C ASN A 79 10.80 0.22 8.78
N TYR A 80 10.93 0.99 9.85
CA TYR A 80 10.50 0.60 11.18
C TYR A 80 9.34 1.48 11.64
N LEU A 81 8.27 0.85 12.13
CA LEU A 81 7.07 1.56 12.57
C LEU A 81 7.05 1.65 14.10
N VAL A 82 6.86 2.87 14.59
CA VAL A 82 6.65 3.16 16.01
C VAL A 82 5.23 3.67 16.21
N ASN A 83 4.46 2.96 17.01
CA ASN A 83 3.06 3.27 17.29
C ASN A 83 2.97 4.26 18.45
N LEU A 84 2.58 5.50 18.17
CA LEU A 84 2.48 6.58 19.15
C LEU A 84 1.15 6.60 19.89
N LYS A 85 0.05 6.18 19.21
CA LYS A 85 -1.31 6.04 19.78
C LYS A 85 -1.92 4.74 19.28
N SER A 86 -2.65 4.03 20.10
CA SER A 86 -3.29 2.77 19.73
C SER A 86 -4.73 2.70 20.21
N GLY A 87 -5.61 2.24 19.32
CA GLY A 87 -7.05 2.18 19.55
C GLY A 87 -7.70 3.57 19.59
N LEU A 88 -8.97 3.61 20.00
CA LEU A 88 -9.73 4.86 20.23
C LEU A 88 -9.83 5.79 19.00
N CYS A 89 -9.64 5.26 17.77
CA CYS A 89 -9.83 6.02 16.55
C CYS A 89 -11.33 6.24 16.32
N PRO A 90 -11.79 7.48 16.08
CA PRO A 90 -13.20 7.77 15.85
C PRO A 90 -13.71 7.30 14.49
N GLU A 91 -12.79 6.88 13.60
CA GLU A 91 -13.11 6.41 12.25
C GLU A 91 -13.70 5.00 12.26
N ASP A 92 -14.48 4.68 11.21
CA ASP A 92 -15.19 3.41 11.08
C ASP A 92 -14.62 2.46 10.02
N CYS A 93 -13.37 2.68 9.60
CA CYS A 93 -12.72 1.86 8.57
C CYS A 93 -12.85 0.37 8.86
N SER A 94 -13.52 -0.38 8.00
CA SER A 94 -13.99 -1.75 8.26
C SER A 94 -12.86 -2.79 8.43
N TYR A 95 -11.67 -2.52 7.90
CA TYR A 95 -10.47 -3.38 8.04
C TYR A 95 -9.69 -3.12 9.32
N CYS A 96 -9.94 -1.99 10.01
CA CYS A 96 -9.00 -1.47 11.01
C CYS A 96 -9.31 -1.95 12.42
N SER A 97 -8.34 -2.58 13.08
CA SER A 97 -8.45 -2.97 14.49
C SER A 97 -8.45 -1.77 15.46
N GLN A 98 -7.98 -0.59 15.00
CA GLN A 98 -7.85 0.62 15.81
C GLN A 98 -9.16 1.44 15.91
N ARG A 99 -10.16 1.13 15.08
CA ARG A 99 -11.43 1.87 15.01
C ARG A 99 -12.20 1.86 16.33
N LEU A 100 -12.99 2.90 16.56
CA LEU A 100 -13.95 2.91 17.66
C LEU A 100 -14.98 1.78 17.46
N GLY A 101 -15.25 1.02 18.52
CA GLY A 101 -16.15 -0.13 18.47
C GLY A 101 -15.52 -1.41 17.92
N SER A 102 -14.24 -1.44 17.57
CA SER A 102 -13.52 -2.68 17.28
C SER A 102 -13.53 -3.60 18.51
N ARG A 103 -13.81 -4.90 18.27
CA ARG A 103 -13.70 -5.96 19.28
C ARG A 103 -12.34 -6.66 19.25
N ALA A 104 -11.42 -6.16 18.41
CA ALA A 104 -10.09 -6.72 18.30
C ALA A 104 -9.33 -6.59 19.61
N GLU A 105 -8.62 -7.65 19.99
CA GLU A 105 -7.76 -7.68 21.16
C GLU A 105 -6.46 -6.94 20.87
N ILE A 106 -6.45 -5.62 21.06
CA ILE A 106 -5.28 -4.77 20.90
C ILE A 106 -5.02 -3.99 22.18
N THR A 107 -3.76 -3.69 22.46
CA THR A 107 -3.37 -2.75 23.51
C THR A 107 -3.84 -1.34 23.14
N LYS A 108 -4.58 -0.67 24.04
CA LYS A 108 -5.11 0.68 23.82
C LYS A 108 -4.40 1.67 24.72
N TYR A 109 -3.93 2.76 24.13
CA TYR A 109 -3.31 3.88 24.85
C TYR A 109 -3.46 5.19 24.06
N SER A 110 -3.61 6.30 24.76
CA SER A 110 -3.76 7.62 24.14
C SER A 110 -2.43 8.19 23.61
N TRP A 111 -1.32 7.86 24.28
CA TRP A 111 0.04 8.16 23.85
C TRP A 111 1.00 7.14 24.45
N ALA A 112 1.99 6.73 23.66
CA ALA A 112 3.09 5.93 24.15
C ALA A 112 4.00 6.74 25.07
N ASP A 113 4.62 6.06 26.03
CA ASP A 113 5.64 6.65 26.88
C ASP A 113 6.83 7.13 26.04
N PRO A 114 7.33 8.37 26.21
CA PRO A 114 8.43 8.92 25.41
C PRO A 114 9.70 8.07 25.43
N GLN A 115 10.05 7.46 26.57
CA GLN A 115 11.24 6.60 26.67
C GLN A 115 11.04 5.33 25.83
N LYS A 116 9.86 4.72 25.89
CA LYS A 116 9.54 3.54 25.06
C LYS A 116 9.57 3.86 23.57
N VAL A 117 9.15 5.07 23.17
CA VAL A 117 9.25 5.53 21.78
C VAL A 117 10.72 5.66 21.37
N HIS A 118 11.54 6.29 22.19
CA HIS A 118 12.98 6.42 21.95
C HIS A 118 13.64 5.04 21.83
N ASP A 119 13.43 4.15 22.80
CA ASP A 119 14.02 2.80 22.80
C ASP A 119 13.59 1.99 21.55
N ALA A 120 12.33 2.13 21.12
CA ALA A 120 11.83 1.48 19.90
C ALA A 120 12.49 2.04 18.63
N VAL A 121 12.71 3.36 18.57
CA VAL A 121 13.44 4.01 17.46
C VAL A 121 14.86 3.48 17.37
N GLU A 122 15.60 3.49 18.50
CA GLU A 122 16.96 2.99 18.56
C GLU A 122 17.07 1.53 18.17
N ALA A 123 16.17 0.67 18.66
CA ALA A 123 16.10 -0.73 18.28
C ALA A 123 15.86 -0.92 16.78
N GLY A 124 14.96 -0.11 16.18
CA GLY A 124 14.70 -0.14 14.75
C GLY A 124 15.92 0.25 13.93
N ILE A 125 16.63 1.31 14.31
CA ILE A 125 17.84 1.80 13.64
C ILE A 125 18.98 0.77 13.79
N ALA A 126 19.19 0.22 14.98
CA ALA A 126 20.15 -0.83 15.23
C ALA A 126 19.84 -2.10 14.41
N GLY A 127 18.57 -2.38 14.15
CA GLY A 127 18.09 -3.43 13.25
C GLY A 127 18.26 -3.13 11.75
N GLY A 128 18.84 -1.97 11.39
CA GLY A 128 19.13 -1.58 10.00
C GLY A 128 18.03 -0.76 9.33
N ALA A 129 17.06 -0.24 10.07
CA ALA A 129 16.05 0.64 9.50
C ALA A 129 16.71 1.92 8.95
N ARG A 130 16.28 2.31 7.74
CA ARG A 130 16.66 3.56 7.08
C ARG A 130 15.55 4.60 7.09
N ARG A 131 14.36 4.18 7.49
CA ARG A 131 13.19 5.06 7.70
C ARG A 131 12.47 4.63 8.98
N VAL A 132 12.17 5.58 9.83
CA VAL A 132 11.29 5.41 10.99
C VAL A 132 9.94 6.03 10.68
N CYS A 133 8.86 5.26 10.84
CA CYS A 133 7.48 5.70 10.63
C CYS A 133 6.82 5.91 12.00
N MET A 134 6.53 7.16 12.36
CA MET A 134 5.82 7.55 13.57
C MET A 134 4.32 7.57 13.31
N VAL A 135 3.57 6.63 13.88
CA VAL A 135 2.16 6.40 13.55
C VAL A 135 1.26 6.64 14.77
N ALA A 136 0.20 7.40 14.58
CA ALA A 136 -0.82 7.58 15.60
C ALA A 136 -2.22 7.26 15.04
N SER A 137 -3.01 6.46 15.75
CA SER A 137 -4.42 6.25 15.44
C SER A 137 -5.22 7.53 15.69
N GLY A 138 -6.17 7.86 14.79
CA GLY A 138 -7.03 9.02 14.93
C GLY A 138 -7.50 9.57 13.58
N HIS A 139 -8.48 10.48 13.61
CA HIS A 139 -8.92 11.22 12.43
C HIS A 139 -7.81 12.16 11.92
N GLY A 140 -7.26 12.96 12.82
CA GLY A 140 -6.18 13.90 12.57
C GLY A 140 -5.60 14.44 13.86
N PRO A 141 -4.41 15.05 13.81
CA PRO A 141 -3.73 15.54 15.01
C PRO A 141 -4.29 16.91 15.47
N SER A 142 -4.40 17.13 16.79
CA SER A 142 -4.51 18.46 17.34
C SER A 142 -3.17 19.21 17.20
N ARG A 143 -3.17 20.54 17.37
CA ARG A 143 -1.92 21.33 17.42
C ARG A 143 -0.94 20.78 18.46
N ARG A 144 -1.42 20.40 19.64
CA ARG A 144 -0.61 19.80 20.70
C ARG A 144 -0.02 18.45 20.29
N ASP A 145 -0.77 17.65 19.52
CA ASP A 145 -0.26 16.39 18.99
C ASP A 145 0.87 16.64 17.97
N VAL A 146 0.69 17.63 17.08
CA VAL A 146 1.73 18.03 16.12
C VAL A 146 2.99 18.50 16.83
N GLU A 147 2.89 19.38 17.83
CA GLU A 147 4.02 19.87 18.62
C GLU A 147 4.79 18.71 19.29
N ARG A 148 4.05 17.76 19.88
CA ARG A 148 4.65 16.56 20.49
C ARG A 148 5.43 15.73 19.49
N VAL A 149 4.84 15.42 18.33
CA VAL A 149 5.50 14.64 17.29
C VAL A 149 6.67 15.41 16.69
N ASN A 150 6.54 16.70 16.46
CA ASN A 150 7.62 17.57 16.00
C ASN A 150 8.83 17.56 16.95
N GLY A 151 8.59 17.51 18.26
CA GLY A 151 9.66 17.33 19.24
C GLY A 151 10.41 16.00 19.05
N MET A 152 9.67 14.90 18.84
CA MET A 152 10.26 13.59 18.58
C MET A 152 11.03 13.56 17.25
N VAL A 153 10.48 14.16 16.19
CA VAL A 153 11.12 14.26 14.87
C VAL A 153 12.44 15.02 14.98
N ARG A 154 12.45 16.18 15.64
CA ARG A 154 13.67 16.99 15.85
C ARG A 154 14.74 16.24 16.62
N SER A 155 14.35 15.54 17.70
CA SER A 155 15.29 14.72 18.48
C SER A 155 15.91 13.62 17.63
N LEU A 156 15.07 12.84 16.91
CA LEU A 156 15.55 11.77 16.03
C LEU A 156 16.50 12.30 14.94
N LYS A 157 16.15 13.43 14.32
CA LYS A 157 17.00 14.05 13.30
C LYS A 157 18.32 14.60 13.84
N ALA A 158 18.35 15.06 15.08
CA ALA A 158 19.58 15.49 15.75
C ALA A 158 20.53 14.31 16.01
N ASP A 159 19.98 13.17 16.47
CA ASP A 159 20.76 12.00 16.81
C ASP A 159 21.11 11.15 15.57
N HIS A 160 20.21 11.09 14.58
CA HIS A 160 20.32 10.26 13.38
C HIS A 160 19.95 11.06 12.10
N PRO A 161 20.77 12.02 11.65
CA PRO A 161 20.45 12.90 10.52
C PRO A 161 20.21 12.16 9.20
N ASP A 162 20.85 10.99 9.00
CA ASP A 162 20.73 10.17 7.80
C ASP A 162 19.50 9.24 7.78
N VAL A 163 18.76 9.15 8.89
CA VAL A 163 17.53 8.35 8.97
C VAL A 163 16.36 9.17 8.48
N GLU A 164 15.62 8.65 7.51
CA GLU A 164 14.37 9.28 7.07
C GLU A 164 13.27 9.13 8.12
N VAL A 165 12.52 10.21 8.34
CA VAL A 165 11.37 10.21 9.24
C VAL A 165 10.09 10.36 8.43
N CYS A 166 9.21 9.36 8.56
CA CYS A 166 7.86 9.37 8.02
C CYS A 166 6.86 9.55 9.17
N VAL A 167 5.88 10.40 8.97
CA VAL A 167 4.83 10.67 9.96
C VAL A 167 3.48 10.20 9.42
N CYS A 168 2.60 9.66 10.28
CA CYS A 168 1.25 9.21 9.93
C CYS A 168 0.30 9.52 11.08
N LEU A 169 -0.40 10.67 11.00
CA LEU A 169 -1.28 11.17 12.06
C LEU A 169 -2.74 11.36 11.61
N GLY A 170 -3.11 10.88 10.41
CA GLY A 170 -4.41 11.12 9.81
C GLY A 170 -4.43 12.39 8.94
N PHE A 171 -5.55 13.11 8.93
CA PHE A 171 -5.76 14.30 8.09
C PHE A 171 -5.00 15.51 8.62
N VAL A 172 -4.34 16.25 7.74
CA VAL A 172 -3.63 17.47 8.06
C VAL A 172 -3.96 18.58 7.07
N ASP A 173 -4.01 19.81 7.59
CA ASP A 173 -4.09 21.04 6.81
C ASP A 173 -2.66 21.58 6.52
N ASP A 174 -2.60 22.70 5.77
CA ASP A 174 -1.32 23.31 5.37
C ASP A 174 -0.48 23.74 6.56
N GLU A 175 -1.10 24.31 7.61
CA GLU A 175 -0.38 24.78 8.82
C GLU A 175 0.32 23.60 9.51
N LYS A 176 -0.38 22.48 9.67
CA LYS A 176 0.18 21.28 10.32
C LYS A 176 1.23 20.61 9.44
N ALA A 177 0.97 20.51 8.13
CA ALA A 177 1.92 19.91 7.19
C ALA A 177 3.23 20.69 7.12
N ALA A 178 3.15 22.03 7.02
CA ALA A 178 4.31 22.91 7.04
C ALA A 178 5.10 22.77 8.36
N SER A 179 4.43 22.76 9.51
CA SER A 179 5.06 22.59 10.82
C SER A 179 5.77 21.24 10.96
N ILE A 180 5.17 20.15 10.45
CA ILE A 180 5.78 18.81 10.44
C ILE A 180 7.02 18.78 9.52
N LYS A 181 6.94 19.43 8.36
CA LYS A 181 8.09 19.58 7.45
C LYS A 181 9.23 20.37 8.10
N GLU A 182 8.92 21.49 8.72
CA GLU A 182 9.89 22.35 9.41
C GLU A 182 10.58 21.61 10.57
N ALA A 183 9.88 20.69 11.23
CA ALA A 183 10.47 19.83 12.25
C ALA A 183 11.51 18.83 11.73
N GLY A 184 11.58 18.64 10.40
CA GLY A 184 12.55 17.76 9.74
C GLY A 184 11.96 16.44 9.22
N ALA A 185 10.63 16.28 9.20
CA ALA A 185 10.03 15.09 8.58
C ALA A 185 10.31 15.07 7.07
N ASP A 186 10.65 13.90 6.56
CA ASP A 186 10.94 13.68 5.14
C ASP A 186 9.69 13.29 4.36
N ALA A 187 8.83 12.49 4.97
CA ALA A 187 7.65 11.92 4.34
C ALA A 187 6.44 11.92 5.29
N TYR A 188 5.26 11.81 4.68
CA TYR A 188 4.02 11.60 5.41
C TYR A 188 3.21 10.48 4.77
N ASN A 189 2.74 9.53 5.59
CA ASN A 189 1.90 8.44 5.12
C ASN A 189 0.42 8.78 5.30
N HIS A 190 -0.32 8.75 4.20
CA HIS A 190 -1.77 8.89 4.19
C HIS A 190 -2.37 8.05 3.06
N ASN A 191 -2.72 6.80 3.37
CA ASN A 191 -3.13 5.82 2.37
C ASN A 191 -4.50 6.11 1.75
N ALA A 192 -4.63 5.91 0.44
CA ALA A 192 -5.91 5.85 -0.26
C ALA A 192 -6.78 4.68 0.22
N ASN A 193 -6.15 3.60 0.61
CA ASN A 193 -6.69 2.31 1.05
C ASN A 193 -7.37 1.51 -0.06
N THR A 194 -8.31 2.07 -0.82
CA THR A 194 -9.04 1.39 -1.90
C THR A 194 -9.49 2.41 -2.96
N ALA A 195 -10.15 1.94 -4.01
CA ALA A 195 -10.67 2.80 -5.08
C ALA A 195 -11.80 3.72 -4.61
N ARG A 196 -11.94 4.86 -5.28
CA ARG A 196 -13.02 5.84 -5.08
C ARG A 196 -14.41 5.19 -5.11
N SER A 197 -14.67 4.34 -6.11
CA SER A 197 -15.96 3.64 -6.27
C SER A 197 -16.25 2.62 -5.18
N HIS A 198 -15.19 2.08 -4.56
CA HIS A 198 -15.31 1.08 -3.49
C HIS A 198 -15.27 1.70 -2.09
N TYR A 199 -14.86 2.96 -1.98
CA TYR A 199 -14.51 3.61 -0.71
C TYR A 199 -15.66 3.60 0.31
N GLY A 200 -16.88 3.93 -0.15
CA GLY A 200 -18.07 3.97 0.72
C GLY A 200 -18.46 2.63 1.34
N LYS A 201 -17.96 1.50 0.80
CA LYS A 201 -18.15 0.17 1.40
C LYS A 201 -17.16 -0.11 2.54
N ILE A 202 -16.07 0.66 2.59
CA ILE A 202 -14.96 0.45 3.52
C ILE A 202 -15.03 1.44 4.69
N CYS A 203 -15.41 2.69 4.43
CA CYS A 203 -15.45 3.75 5.41
C CYS A 203 -16.59 4.72 5.10
N SER A 204 -17.31 5.17 6.14
CA SER A 204 -18.39 6.16 6.00
C SER A 204 -18.09 7.50 6.71
N THR A 205 -17.05 7.55 7.54
CA THR A 205 -16.71 8.73 8.34
C THR A 205 -15.86 9.76 7.59
N HIS A 206 -15.31 9.39 6.44
CA HIS A 206 -14.60 10.28 5.51
C HIS A 206 -14.59 9.69 4.11
N SER A 207 -14.35 10.53 3.11
CA SER A 207 -14.38 10.17 1.69
C SER A 207 -12.99 9.83 1.13
N TYR A 208 -12.97 9.33 -0.10
CA TYR A 208 -11.75 9.18 -0.90
C TYR A 208 -11.13 10.55 -1.21
N GLU A 209 -11.96 11.53 -1.52
CA GLU A 209 -11.57 12.91 -1.81
C GLU A 209 -10.81 13.53 -0.64
N ASP A 210 -11.32 13.40 0.59
CA ASP A 210 -10.64 13.91 1.79
C ASP A 210 -9.20 13.37 1.89
N ARG A 211 -8.98 12.11 1.49
CA ARG A 211 -7.65 11.52 1.50
C ARG A 211 -6.76 12.10 0.42
N MET A 212 -7.27 12.28 -0.79
CA MET A 212 -6.50 12.86 -1.89
C MET A 212 -6.20 14.34 -1.64
N ASP A 213 -7.12 15.08 -1.04
CA ASP A 213 -6.88 16.45 -0.61
C ASP A 213 -5.72 16.54 0.39
N THR A 214 -5.64 15.59 1.33
CA THR A 214 -4.50 15.50 2.26
C THR A 214 -3.20 15.20 1.48
N VAL A 215 -3.20 14.30 0.50
CA VAL A 215 -2.03 14.02 -0.35
C VAL A 215 -1.55 15.29 -1.06
N GLU A 216 -2.47 16.11 -1.59
CA GLU A 216 -2.11 17.38 -2.22
C GLU A 216 -1.58 18.42 -1.21
N VAL A 217 -2.13 18.47 0.02
CA VAL A 217 -1.59 19.28 1.12
C VAL A 217 -0.13 18.90 1.40
N LEU A 218 0.17 17.62 1.48
CA LEU A 218 1.53 17.12 1.76
C LEU A 218 2.52 17.57 0.70
N LYS A 219 2.17 17.40 -0.58
CA LYS A 219 3.00 17.76 -1.73
C LYS A 219 3.36 19.24 -1.74
N ARG A 220 2.35 20.12 -1.65
CA ARG A 220 2.59 21.58 -1.72
C ARG A 220 3.37 22.12 -0.52
N ASN A 221 3.42 21.35 0.60
CA ASN A 221 4.24 21.68 1.77
C ASN A 221 5.60 20.94 1.78
N GLY A 222 5.99 20.28 0.69
CA GLY A 222 7.30 19.67 0.52
C GLY A 222 7.53 18.39 1.34
N LEU A 223 6.46 17.75 1.81
CA LEU A 223 6.51 16.40 2.38
C LEU A 223 6.35 15.37 1.27
N SER A 224 7.20 14.34 1.25
CA SER A 224 7.06 13.23 0.31
C SER A 224 5.80 12.42 0.64
N PRO A 225 4.78 12.38 -0.26
CA PRO A 225 3.55 11.63 0.02
C PRO A 225 3.79 10.13 -0.15
N CYS A 226 3.52 9.38 0.91
CA CYS A 226 3.44 7.94 0.92
C CYS A 226 1.96 7.56 1.01
N SER A 227 1.37 7.07 -0.08
CA SER A 227 -0.05 6.71 -0.11
C SER A 227 -0.24 5.39 -0.86
N GLY A 228 -0.84 4.43 -0.22
CA GLY A 228 -0.99 3.09 -0.75
C GLY A 228 -2.37 2.51 -0.56
N VAL A 229 -2.45 1.21 -0.77
CA VAL A 229 -3.70 0.46 -0.78
C VAL A 229 -3.64 -0.74 0.15
N ILE A 230 -4.82 -1.26 0.50
CA ILE A 230 -5.02 -2.57 1.09
C ILE A 230 -5.83 -3.37 0.09
N ALA A 231 -5.18 -4.29 -0.61
CA ALA A 231 -5.84 -5.15 -1.59
C ALA A 231 -6.54 -6.34 -0.91
N GLY A 232 -7.70 -6.73 -1.43
CA GLY A 232 -8.47 -7.87 -0.95
C GLY A 232 -9.62 -7.51 0.00
N MET A 233 -10.04 -6.25 0.00
CA MET A 233 -11.20 -5.78 0.77
C MET A 233 -12.53 -5.92 0.01
N GLY A 234 -12.54 -6.65 -1.11
CA GLY A 234 -13.71 -6.88 -1.96
C GLY A 234 -13.79 -5.96 -3.19
N GLU A 235 -12.75 -5.19 -3.46
CA GLU A 235 -12.59 -4.42 -4.69
C GLU A 235 -12.38 -5.35 -5.90
N THR A 236 -12.81 -4.91 -7.08
CA THR A 236 -12.54 -5.59 -8.36
C THR A 236 -11.12 -5.32 -8.86
N ASP A 237 -10.67 -6.07 -9.87
CA ASP A 237 -9.39 -5.80 -10.52
C ASP A 237 -9.37 -4.41 -11.18
N GLU A 238 -10.51 -3.98 -11.77
CA GLU A 238 -10.68 -2.63 -12.32
C GLU A 238 -10.52 -1.56 -11.25
N GLU A 239 -11.16 -1.73 -10.11
CA GLU A 239 -11.06 -0.81 -8.97
C GLU A 239 -9.63 -0.75 -8.41
N PHE A 240 -8.94 -1.91 -8.34
CA PHE A 240 -7.53 -1.94 -7.91
C PHE A 240 -6.63 -1.18 -8.90
N VAL A 241 -6.80 -1.39 -10.20
CA VAL A 241 -6.05 -0.66 -11.24
C VAL A 241 -6.35 0.83 -11.16
N ASP A 242 -7.62 1.22 -11.04
CA ASP A 242 -8.05 2.62 -11.01
C ASP A 242 -7.39 3.39 -9.85
N VAL A 243 -7.33 2.83 -8.64
CA VAL A 243 -6.69 3.51 -7.50
C VAL A 243 -5.18 3.65 -7.69
N ILE A 244 -4.50 2.66 -8.28
CA ILE A 244 -3.05 2.74 -8.53
C ILE A 244 -2.74 3.83 -9.57
N PHE A 245 -3.53 3.92 -10.65
CA PHE A 245 -3.38 4.96 -11.66
C PHE A 245 -3.72 6.35 -11.12
N ASP A 246 -4.70 6.46 -10.22
CA ASP A 246 -5.06 7.72 -9.58
C ASP A 246 -3.94 8.19 -8.63
N LEU A 247 -3.36 7.31 -7.81
CA LEU A 247 -2.18 7.61 -6.99
C LEU A 247 -1.00 8.11 -7.83
N ARG A 248 -0.75 7.48 -8.98
CA ARG A 248 0.27 7.94 -9.93
C ARG A 248 -0.05 9.35 -10.46
N LYS A 249 -1.30 9.61 -10.85
CA LYS A 249 -1.75 10.91 -11.33
C LYS A 249 -1.55 12.00 -10.28
N HIS A 250 -1.79 11.69 -9.00
CA HIS A 250 -1.51 12.58 -7.87
C HIS A 250 -0.01 12.74 -7.57
N GLY A 251 0.88 12.01 -8.26
CA GLY A 251 2.33 12.10 -8.09
C GLY A 251 2.77 11.67 -6.70
N VAL A 252 2.21 10.55 -6.22
CA VAL A 252 2.63 9.92 -4.96
C VAL A 252 4.00 9.29 -5.12
N ASP A 253 4.93 9.57 -4.22
CA ASP A 253 6.32 9.10 -4.31
C ASP A 253 6.51 7.65 -3.88
N SER A 254 5.65 7.16 -3.00
CA SER A 254 5.71 5.80 -2.47
C SER A 254 4.32 5.18 -2.36
N VAL A 255 4.12 4.04 -2.99
CA VAL A 255 2.83 3.32 -3.02
C VAL A 255 2.99 1.97 -2.34
N PRO A 256 2.80 1.87 -1.00
CA PRO A 256 2.75 0.59 -0.34
C PRO A 256 1.51 -0.20 -0.76
N VAL A 257 1.71 -1.44 -1.19
CA VAL A 257 0.63 -2.38 -1.45
C VAL A 257 0.58 -3.37 -0.30
N ASN A 258 -0.44 -3.22 0.55
CA ASN A 258 -0.73 -4.15 1.62
C ASN A 258 -1.82 -5.13 1.15
N PHE A 259 -1.86 -6.30 1.77
CA PHE A 259 -2.91 -7.28 1.55
C PHE A 259 -3.72 -7.43 2.83
N LEU A 260 -5.05 -7.58 2.69
CA LEU A 260 -5.93 -7.69 3.84
C LEU A 260 -5.52 -8.90 4.69
N LEU A 261 -5.16 -8.64 5.93
CA LEU A 261 -5.12 -9.65 6.98
C LEU A 261 -6.43 -9.51 7.78
N PRO A 262 -7.33 -10.48 7.69
CA PRO A 262 -8.58 -10.43 8.43
C PRO A 262 -8.29 -10.43 9.93
N PHE A 263 -8.65 -9.35 10.61
CA PHE A 263 -8.44 -9.23 12.04
C PHE A 263 -9.74 -9.55 12.78
N GLU A 264 -9.71 -10.53 13.67
CA GLU A 264 -10.87 -10.88 14.47
C GLU A 264 -11.39 -9.65 15.23
N GLY A 265 -12.69 -9.50 15.29
CA GLY A 265 -13.33 -8.34 15.90
C GLY A 265 -13.44 -7.09 14.98
N THR A 266 -13.04 -7.20 13.71
CA THR A 266 -13.30 -6.19 12.68
C THR A 266 -14.40 -6.65 11.70
N PRO A 267 -15.09 -5.75 11.00
CA PRO A 267 -16.11 -6.13 10.01
C PRO A 267 -15.60 -7.04 8.88
N LEU A 268 -14.32 -6.93 8.49
CA LEU A 268 -13.73 -7.75 7.43
C LEU A 268 -13.03 -9.03 7.93
N ALA A 269 -13.29 -9.48 9.16
CA ALA A 269 -12.65 -10.65 9.75
C ALA A 269 -12.79 -11.96 8.93
N GLY A 270 -13.83 -12.09 8.08
CA GLY A 270 -14.08 -13.28 7.25
C GLY A 270 -13.64 -13.15 5.78
N GLY A 271 -13.02 -12.06 5.37
CA GLY A 271 -13.00 -11.61 3.96
C GLY A 271 -11.85 -12.04 3.06
N ALA A 272 -10.81 -12.74 3.53
CA ALA A 272 -9.53 -12.85 2.79
C ALA A 272 -9.25 -14.22 2.13
N GLN A 273 -10.23 -15.08 1.96
CA GLN A 273 -10.02 -16.47 1.47
C GLN A 273 -9.47 -16.55 0.02
N HIS A 274 -9.65 -15.50 -0.79
CA HIS A 274 -9.17 -15.43 -2.18
C HIS A 274 -7.74 -14.91 -2.31
N ILE A 275 -7.12 -14.43 -1.22
CA ILE A 275 -5.78 -13.86 -1.24
C ILE A 275 -4.74 -14.97 -1.19
N THR A 276 -4.23 -15.33 -2.38
CA THR A 276 -3.13 -16.30 -2.54
C THR A 276 -1.81 -15.59 -2.81
N PRO A 277 -0.65 -16.24 -2.61
CA PRO A 277 0.63 -15.66 -2.99
C PRO A 277 0.70 -15.24 -4.47
N GLN A 278 0.13 -16.05 -5.39
CA GLN A 278 0.07 -15.75 -6.81
C GLN A 278 -0.73 -14.48 -7.10
N TRP A 279 -1.90 -14.36 -6.47
CA TRP A 279 -2.75 -13.19 -6.56
C TRP A 279 -2.03 -11.92 -6.07
N CYS A 280 -1.31 -12.01 -4.95
CA CYS A 280 -0.51 -10.91 -4.42
C CYS A 280 0.64 -10.50 -5.36
N LEU A 281 1.36 -11.49 -5.89
CA LEU A 281 2.52 -11.26 -6.75
C LEU A 281 2.14 -10.60 -8.08
N LYS A 282 0.99 -10.96 -8.68
CA LYS A 282 0.45 -10.27 -9.87
C LYS A 282 0.22 -8.79 -9.60
N ARG A 283 -0.37 -8.43 -8.45
CA ARG A 283 -0.61 -7.04 -8.05
C ARG A 283 0.69 -6.27 -7.84
N LEU A 284 1.65 -6.86 -7.14
CA LEU A 284 2.97 -6.24 -6.93
C LEU A 284 3.72 -6.04 -8.25
N ALA A 285 3.65 -7.01 -9.17
CA ALA A 285 4.27 -6.91 -10.49
C ALA A 285 3.61 -5.80 -11.32
N MET A 286 2.27 -5.74 -11.34
CA MET A 286 1.52 -4.70 -12.06
C MET A 286 1.90 -3.29 -11.56
N VAL A 287 1.93 -3.09 -10.25
CA VAL A 287 2.28 -1.78 -9.66
C VAL A 287 3.73 -1.39 -9.95
N ARG A 288 4.59 -2.35 -10.24
CA ARG A 288 6.01 -2.09 -10.56
C ARG A 288 6.22 -1.55 -11.97
N PHE A 289 5.39 -1.93 -12.92
CA PHE A 289 5.38 -1.42 -14.27
C PHE A 289 4.75 0.00 -14.37
#